data_a35b48cc98083f5fa6614aedaaffc30b
#
_entry.id   a35b48cc98083f5fa6614aedaaffc30b
#
_cell.length_a   1.000
_cell.length_b   1.000
_cell.length_c   1.000
_cell.angle_alpha   90.00
_cell.angle_beta   90.00
_cell.angle_gamma   90.00
#
_symmetry.space_group_name_H-M   'P 1'
#
loop_
_entity.id
_entity.type
_entity.pdbx_description
1 polymer ?
#
loop_
_entity_poly.entity_id
_entity_poly.type
_entity_poly.pdbx_seq_one_letter_code
_entity_poly.pdbx_strand_id
1 'polypeptide(L)'
;MHTHVLFEHPLNEKMRTWLRIEFLVQQMNGNLPVRDHASALHFFRNAGDLLDVLERGEVRTELMKELERQQRKLNQWDDVPGVDRERIGALRQQLKSTGTMLMAAPRIGQLLREDRLIGLVRQRLSIPGGCCSFDLPTLHIWLHSPQAQRDAQVERWLASLEPLMQTLTLILDLIRNSAIFRKQTSLNGFFQDNGDDADLLRLRLALDAQLYPQISGHKSRFAIRFLPLDSENGTVPERLDFELACC
;
A
#
# COMPACT_ATOMS: atom_id res chain seq x y z
N MET A 1 5.17 5.18 -23.51
CA MET A 1 4.13 5.93 -22.78
C MET A 1 3.09 4.94 -22.28
N HIS A 2 2.72 5.00 -20.99
CA HIS A 2 1.63 4.16 -20.49
C HIS A 2 0.32 4.64 -21.13
N THR A 3 -0.32 3.80 -21.89
CA THR A 3 -1.62 4.10 -22.53
C THR A 3 -2.80 3.90 -21.60
N HIS A 4 -2.59 3.22 -20.45
CA HIS A 4 -3.59 2.93 -19.45
C HIS A 4 -3.11 3.29 -18.05
N VAL A 5 -4.04 3.74 -17.22
CA VAL A 5 -3.85 4.00 -15.79
C VAL A 5 -4.48 2.86 -15.00
N LEU A 6 -3.74 2.34 -14.02
CA LEU A 6 -4.22 1.33 -13.09
C LEU A 6 -4.71 2.01 -11.81
N PHE A 7 -5.94 1.71 -11.43
CA PHE A 7 -6.54 2.09 -10.16
C PHE A 7 -6.72 0.85 -9.29
N GLU A 8 -6.39 0.94 -8.01
CA GLU A 8 -6.65 -0.09 -7.01
C GLU A 8 -7.60 0.47 -5.96
N HIS A 9 -8.69 -0.25 -5.70
CA HIS A 9 -9.69 0.17 -4.71
C HIS A 9 -9.93 -0.96 -3.69
N PRO A 10 -9.66 -0.71 -2.39
CA PRO A 10 -9.89 -1.68 -1.34
C PRO A 10 -11.39 -1.84 -1.07
N LEU A 11 -11.88 -3.08 -1.01
CA LEU A 11 -13.27 -3.38 -0.69
C LEU A 11 -13.54 -3.56 0.81
N ASN A 12 -12.48 -3.58 1.62
CA ASN A 12 -12.59 -3.67 3.08
C ASN A 12 -11.50 -2.84 3.78
N GLU A 13 -11.66 -2.61 5.08
CA GLU A 13 -10.76 -1.76 5.86
C GLU A 13 -9.37 -2.39 6.05
N LYS A 14 -9.28 -3.70 6.14
CA LYS A 14 -8.00 -4.43 6.19
C LYS A 14 -7.16 -4.11 4.96
N MET A 15 -7.73 -4.28 3.77
CA MET A 15 -7.05 -3.99 2.51
C MET A 15 -6.69 -2.50 2.38
N ARG A 16 -7.59 -1.61 2.81
CA ARG A 16 -7.33 -0.16 2.82
C ARG A 16 -6.11 0.19 3.68
N THR A 17 -6.01 -0.41 4.85
CA THR A 17 -4.86 -0.23 5.76
C THR A 17 -3.57 -0.72 5.11
N TRP A 18 -3.58 -1.89 4.48
CA TRP A 18 -2.40 -2.48 3.85
C TRP A 18 -1.89 -1.67 2.66
N LEU A 19 -2.79 -1.20 1.79
CA LEU A 19 -2.41 -0.33 0.67
C LEU A 19 -1.85 1.01 1.15
N ARG A 20 -2.36 1.56 2.25
CA ARG A 20 -1.80 2.77 2.87
C ARG A 20 -0.39 2.53 3.42
N ILE A 21 -0.17 1.42 4.11
CA ILE A 21 1.16 1.06 4.62
C ILE A 21 2.15 0.91 3.46
N GLU A 22 1.77 0.15 2.42
CA GLU A 22 2.59 -0.01 1.21
C GLU A 22 2.96 1.35 0.61
N PHE A 23 1.96 2.21 0.39
CA PHE A 23 2.16 3.55 -0.17
C PHE A 23 3.11 4.39 0.67
N LEU A 24 2.90 4.46 1.99
CA LEU A 24 3.72 5.29 2.88
C LEU A 24 5.19 4.83 2.89
N VAL A 25 5.43 3.53 2.95
CA VAL A 25 6.81 3.01 2.90
C VAL A 25 7.45 3.22 1.52
N GLN A 26 6.69 3.10 0.43
CA GLN A 26 7.17 3.46 -0.91
C GLN A 26 7.55 4.94 -0.99
N GLN A 27 6.75 5.85 -0.39
CA GLN A 27 7.08 7.28 -0.34
C GLN A 27 8.34 7.55 0.49
N MET A 28 8.55 6.83 1.61
CA MET A 28 9.79 6.94 2.38
C MET A 28 11.01 6.53 1.56
N ASN A 29 10.92 5.42 0.81
CA ASN A 29 12.02 4.91 -0.03
C ASN A 29 12.26 5.76 -1.29
N GLY A 30 11.21 6.32 -1.89
CA GLY A 30 11.28 7.06 -3.16
C GLY A 30 12.06 8.37 -3.09
N ASN A 31 12.33 8.88 -1.88
CA ASN A 31 13.04 10.14 -1.66
C ASN A 31 14.42 9.95 -0.99
N LEU A 32 14.98 8.76 -1.11
CA LEU A 32 16.34 8.48 -0.63
C LEU A 32 17.38 8.86 -1.68
N PRO A 33 18.59 9.26 -1.24
CA PRO A 33 18.96 9.57 0.14
C PRO A 33 18.40 10.91 0.63
N VAL A 34 18.21 11.04 1.95
CA VAL A 34 17.73 12.28 2.56
C VAL A 34 18.85 13.32 2.54
N ARG A 35 18.80 14.26 1.58
CA ARG A 35 19.89 15.21 1.32
C ARG A 35 19.67 16.58 1.94
N ASP A 36 18.43 17.02 1.95
CA ASP A 36 18.05 18.38 2.30
C ASP A 36 16.78 18.42 3.17
N HIS A 37 16.35 19.61 3.53
CA HIS A 37 15.19 19.83 4.38
C HIS A 37 13.89 19.30 3.74
N ALA A 38 13.73 19.45 2.42
CA ALA A 38 12.51 19.01 1.74
C ALA A 38 12.37 17.48 1.74
N SER A 39 13.45 16.76 1.37
CA SER A 39 13.50 15.30 1.42
C SER A 39 13.36 14.77 2.85
N ALA A 40 13.91 15.47 3.85
CA ALA A 40 13.74 15.12 5.26
C ALA A 40 12.29 15.27 5.71
N LEU A 41 11.63 16.40 5.43
CA LEU A 41 10.23 16.60 5.78
C LEU A 41 9.33 15.58 5.10
N HIS A 42 9.60 15.25 3.86
CA HIS A 42 8.86 14.20 3.15
C HIS A 42 9.02 12.85 3.85
N PHE A 43 10.27 12.45 4.16
CA PHE A 43 10.54 11.19 4.87
C PHE A 43 9.86 11.14 6.24
N PHE A 44 10.06 12.15 7.08
CA PHE A 44 9.52 12.16 8.44
C PHE A 44 7.99 12.27 8.48
N ARG A 45 7.37 12.96 7.52
CA ARG A 45 5.90 13.00 7.40
C ARG A 45 5.35 11.61 7.12
N ASN A 46 5.89 10.91 6.12
CA ASN A 46 5.46 9.56 5.81
C ASN A 46 5.74 8.57 6.95
N ALA A 47 6.85 8.71 7.67
CA ALA A 47 7.13 7.93 8.86
C ALA A 47 6.12 8.20 9.99
N GLY A 48 5.73 9.46 10.19
CA GLY A 48 4.69 9.84 11.16
C GLY A 48 3.32 9.26 10.78
N ASP A 49 2.90 9.44 9.53
CA ASP A 49 1.63 8.91 9.02
C ASP A 49 1.60 7.37 9.09
N LEU A 50 2.73 6.70 8.82
CA LEU A 50 2.87 5.25 8.99
C LEU A 50 2.66 4.83 10.44
N LEU A 51 3.24 5.54 11.40
CA LEU A 51 3.03 5.26 12.82
C LEU A 51 1.57 5.43 13.22
N ASP A 52 0.88 6.46 12.69
CA ASP A 52 -0.55 6.69 12.94
C ASP A 52 -1.42 5.54 12.40
N VAL A 53 -1.09 5.00 11.23
CA VAL A 53 -1.78 3.83 10.66
C VAL A 53 -1.53 2.58 11.49
N LEU A 54 -0.28 2.36 11.93
CA LEU A 54 0.10 1.20 12.74
C LEU A 54 -0.48 1.23 14.17
N GLU A 55 -0.81 2.40 14.70
CA GLU A 55 -1.42 2.56 16.02
C GLU A 55 -2.91 2.22 16.05
N ARG A 56 -3.61 2.36 14.92
CA ARG A 56 -5.07 2.18 14.83
C ARG A 56 -5.52 0.74 14.65
N GLY A 57 -4.63 -0.18 14.33
CA GLY A 57 -5.01 -1.55 13.99
C GLY A 57 -4.02 -2.61 14.48
N GLU A 58 -4.49 -3.83 14.55
CA GLU A 58 -3.67 -5.00 14.87
C GLU A 58 -3.04 -5.61 13.60
N VAL A 59 -2.27 -4.78 12.87
CA VAL A 59 -1.72 -5.12 11.55
C VAL A 59 -1.00 -6.48 11.55
N ARG A 60 -0.19 -6.77 12.58
CA ARG A 60 0.51 -8.07 12.68
C ARG A 60 -0.49 -9.24 12.71
N THR A 61 -1.52 -9.13 13.56
CA THR A 61 -2.55 -10.18 13.72
C THR A 61 -3.31 -10.38 12.41
N GLU A 62 -3.66 -9.28 11.72
CA GLU A 62 -4.37 -9.34 10.44
C GLU A 62 -3.53 -9.98 9.34
N LEU A 63 -2.25 -9.61 9.25
CA LEU A 63 -1.31 -10.22 8.29
C LEU A 63 -1.11 -11.72 8.57
N MET A 64 -0.98 -12.12 9.84
CA MET A 64 -0.86 -13.54 10.19
C MET A 64 -2.10 -14.34 9.80
N LYS A 65 -3.30 -13.83 10.08
CA LYS A 65 -4.57 -14.45 9.65
C LYS A 65 -4.64 -14.58 8.13
N GLU A 66 -4.13 -13.60 7.41
CA GLU A 66 -4.13 -13.64 5.95
C GLU A 66 -3.11 -14.66 5.40
N LEU A 67 -1.90 -14.74 5.96
CA LEU A 67 -0.94 -15.78 5.60
C LEU A 67 -1.55 -17.18 5.78
N GLU A 68 -2.27 -17.42 6.89
CA GLU A 68 -2.97 -18.68 7.13
C GLU A 68 -4.11 -18.90 6.11
N ARG A 69 -4.84 -17.85 5.73
CA ARG A 69 -5.88 -17.93 4.69
C ARG A 69 -5.28 -18.34 3.35
N GLN A 70 -4.18 -17.73 2.96
CA GLN A 70 -3.47 -18.06 1.71
C GLN A 70 -2.90 -19.49 1.73
N GLN A 71 -2.33 -19.94 2.85
CA GLN A 71 -1.90 -21.33 3.00
C GLN A 71 -3.05 -22.32 2.82
N ARG A 72 -4.23 -22.04 3.43
CA ARG A 72 -5.41 -22.90 3.26
C ARG A 72 -5.90 -22.93 1.81
N LYS A 73 -5.89 -21.79 1.10
CA LYS A 73 -6.21 -21.76 -0.33
C LYS A 73 -5.26 -22.62 -1.15
N LEU A 74 -3.95 -22.54 -0.90
CA LEU A 74 -2.95 -23.37 -1.60
C LEU A 74 -3.10 -24.85 -1.31
N ASN A 75 -3.51 -25.23 -0.09
CA ASN A 75 -3.76 -26.64 0.26
C ASN A 75 -4.90 -27.25 -0.55
N GLN A 76 -5.89 -26.46 -0.94
CA GLN A 76 -7.01 -26.93 -1.78
C GLN A 76 -6.58 -27.25 -3.22
N TRP A 77 -5.41 -26.81 -3.64
CA TRP A 77 -4.90 -27.02 -4.99
C TRP A 77 -4.00 -28.26 -5.13
N ASP A 78 -3.69 -28.98 -4.01
CA ASP A 78 -2.81 -30.14 -4.02
C ASP A 78 -3.34 -31.28 -4.89
N ASP A 79 -4.65 -31.47 -4.89
CA ASP A 79 -5.32 -32.57 -5.59
C ASP A 79 -5.85 -32.17 -6.98
N VAL A 80 -5.59 -30.91 -7.42
CA VAL A 80 -6.07 -30.43 -8.71
C VAL A 80 -5.14 -30.93 -9.83
N PRO A 81 -5.64 -31.67 -10.84
CA PRO A 81 -4.84 -32.11 -11.96
C PRO A 81 -4.24 -30.94 -12.77
N GLY A 82 -2.99 -31.05 -13.16
CA GLY A 82 -2.33 -30.02 -14.00
C GLY A 82 -1.71 -28.85 -13.25
N VAL A 83 -1.78 -28.84 -11.93
CA VAL A 83 -1.16 -27.79 -11.12
C VAL A 83 0.33 -28.07 -10.92
N ASP A 84 1.13 -27.03 -10.99
CA ASP A 84 2.57 -27.05 -10.69
C ASP A 84 2.79 -27.21 -9.18
N ARG A 85 2.97 -28.46 -8.75
CA ARG A 85 3.16 -28.82 -7.34
C ARG A 85 4.44 -28.25 -6.75
N GLU A 86 5.51 -28.12 -7.54
CA GLU A 86 6.78 -27.56 -7.09
C GLU A 86 6.60 -26.08 -6.73
N ARG A 87 5.93 -25.34 -7.60
CA ARG A 87 5.61 -23.93 -7.38
C ARG A 87 4.70 -23.71 -6.17
N ILE A 88 3.68 -24.56 -5.97
CA ILE A 88 2.82 -24.53 -4.79
C ILE A 88 3.62 -24.82 -3.53
N GLY A 89 4.48 -25.83 -3.55
CA GLY A 89 5.34 -26.19 -2.43
C GLY A 89 6.29 -25.05 -2.03
N ALA A 90 6.94 -24.42 -3.02
CA ALA A 90 7.79 -23.25 -2.79
C ALA A 90 7.02 -22.07 -2.17
N LEU A 91 5.82 -21.78 -2.66
CA LEU A 91 4.99 -20.69 -2.16
C LEU A 91 4.49 -20.95 -0.73
N ARG A 92 4.11 -22.19 -0.40
CA ARG A 92 3.79 -22.57 0.99
C ARG A 92 4.97 -22.39 1.93
N GLN A 93 6.15 -22.82 1.51
CA GLN A 93 7.35 -22.63 2.31
C GLN A 93 7.65 -21.16 2.53
N GLN A 94 7.47 -20.32 1.50
CA GLN A 94 7.62 -18.87 1.59
C GLN A 94 6.60 -18.26 2.57
N LEU A 95 5.32 -18.61 2.49
CA LEU A 95 4.29 -18.15 3.43
C LEU A 95 4.62 -18.53 4.88
N LYS A 96 5.08 -19.77 5.10
CA LYS A 96 5.46 -20.25 6.43
C LYS A 96 6.68 -19.52 6.99
N SER A 97 7.74 -19.38 6.19
CA SER A 97 8.97 -18.68 6.61
C SER A 97 8.70 -17.20 6.90
N THR A 98 7.90 -16.54 6.06
CA THR A 98 7.50 -15.15 6.24
C THR A 98 6.67 -14.96 7.52
N GLY A 99 5.73 -15.87 7.80
CA GLY A 99 4.98 -15.86 9.06
C GLY A 99 5.87 -16.03 10.30
N THR A 100 6.82 -16.96 10.24
CA THR A 100 7.79 -17.15 11.33
C THR A 100 8.65 -15.91 11.56
N MET A 101 9.14 -15.28 10.49
CA MET A 101 9.91 -14.03 10.53
C MET A 101 9.09 -12.90 11.16
N LEU A 102 7.84 -12.70 10.72
CA LEU A 102 6.96 -11.65 11.23
C LEU A 102 6.66 -11.83 12.73
N MET A 103 6.47 -13.09 13.17
CA MET A 103 6.23 -13.39 14.59
C MET A 103 7.47 -13.19 15.45
N ALA A 104 8.66 -13.50 14.96
CA ALA A 104 9.92 -13.31 15.67
C ALA A 104 10.37 -11.84 15.72
N ALA A 105 9.85 -10.99 14.82
CA ALA A 105 10.21 -9.58 14.76
C ALA A 105 9.71 -8.80 16.01
N PRO A 106 10.40 -7.72 16.41
CA PRO A 106 9.91 -6.79 17.42
C PRO A 106 8.54 -6.19 17.04
N ARG A 107 7.91 -5.46 17.96
CA ARG A 107 6.66 -4.76 17.62
C ARG A 107 6.86 -3.86 16.41
N ILE A 108 5.99 -4.00 15.40
CA ILE A 108 6.06 -3.23 14.16
C ILE A 108 6.10 -1.73 14.47
N GLY A 109 7.06 -1.03 13.85
CA GLY A 109 7.25 0.41 14.04
C GLY A 109 7.83 0.81 15.40
N GLN A 110 8.25 -0.15 16.27
CA GLN A 110 8.77 0.17 17.59
C GLN A 110 10.01 1.07 17.51
N LEU A 111 10.98 0.75 16.66
CA LEU A 111 12.21 1.53 16.52
C LEU A 111 11.93 2.98 16.08
N LEU A 112 10.98 3.16 15.15
CA LEU A 112 10.59 4.51 14.70
C LEU A 112 9.86 5.28 15.82
N ARG A 113 9.03 4.60 16.59
CA ARG A 113 8.26 5.20 17.69
C ARG A 113 9.16 5.66 18.84
N GLU A 114 10.21 4.89 19.13
CA GLU A 114 11.16 5.17 20.20
C GLU A 114 12.26 6.15 19.79
N ASP A 115 12.40 6.42 18.48
CA ASP A 115 13.41 7.35 18.00
C ASP A 115 13.04 8.80 18.36
N ARG A 116 13.97 9.46 19.08
CA ARG A 116 13.76 10.82 19.57
C ARG A 116 13.57 11.84 18.44
N LEU A 117 14.34 11.71 17.34
CA LEU A 117 14.27 12.67 16.25
C LEU A 117 12.92 12.55 15.54
N ILE A 118 12.48 11.31 15.21
CA ILE A 118 11.16 11.06 14.61
C ILE A 118 10.06 11.62 15.51
N GLY A 119 10.11 11.38 16.82
CA GLY A 119 9.13 11.89 17.77
C GLY A 119 9.05 13.41 17.79
N LEU A 120 10.19 14.09 17.81
CA LEU A 120 10.26 15.56 17.81
C LEU A 120 9.73 16.15 16.50
N VAL A 121 10.13 15.60 15.35
CA VAL A 121 9.67 16.06 14.03
C VAL A 121 8.15 15.87 13.93
N ARG A 122 7.63 14.69 14.29
CA ARG A 122 6.19 14.37 14.24
C ARG A 122 5.34 15.39 15.01
N GLN A 123 5.80 15.82 16.20
CA GLN A 123 5.10 16.84 17.00
C GLN A 123 5.05 18.21 16.30
N ARG A 124 6.04 18.54 15.48
CA ARG A 124 6.15 19.85 14.81
C ARG A 124 5.55 19.89 13.41
N LEU A 125 5.33 18.75 12.77
CA LEU A 125 4.77 18.67 11.41
C LEU A 125 3.36 19.27 11.29
N SER A 126 2.58 19.30 12.37
CA SER A 126 1.24 19.91 12.41
C SER A 126 1.27 21.44 12.52
N ILE A 127 2.43 22.02 12.86
CA ILE A 127 2.60 23.48 13.02
C ILE A 127 3.12 24.05 11.71
N PRO A 128 2.46 25.03 11.10
CA PRO A 128 2.97 25.70 9.91
C PRO A 128 4.39 26.26 10.15
N GLY A 129 5.37 25.78 9.37
CA GLY A 129 6.78 26.17 9.55
C GLY A 129 7.48 25.56 10.77
N GLY A 130 6.82 24.71 11.58
CA GLY A 130 7.32 24.21 12.86
C GLY A 130 8.56 23.31 12.80
N CYS A 131 9.06 23.00 11.61
CA CYS A 131 10.33 22.28 11.41
C CYS A 131 11.49 23.18 10.97
N CYS A 132 11.35 24.50 11.06
CA CYS A 132 12.44 25.43 10.78
C CYS A 132 13.55 25.34 11.85
N SER A 133 14.70 25.96 11.59
CA SER A 133 15.91 25.83 12.40
C SER A 133 15.74 26.29 13.86
N PHE A 134 14.93 27.34 14.11
CA PHE A 134 14.72 27.84 15.45
C PHE A 134 13.66 27.05 16.24
N ASP A 135 12.66 26.47 15.57
CA ASP A 135 11.63 25.63 16.21
C ASP A 135 12.12 24.19 16.44
N LEU A 136 12.96 23.68 15.55
CA LEU A 136 13.48 22.31 15.62
C LEU A 136 15.00 22.25 15.36
N PRO A 137 15.83 22.81 16.26
CA PRO A 137 17.29 22.84 16.10
C PRO A 137 17.90 21.43 16.00
N THR A 138 17.28 20.41 16.58
CA THR A 138 17.72 19.01 16.47
C THR A 138 17.67 18.50 15.04
N LEU A 139 16.62 18.77 14.29
CA LEU A 139 16.53 18.43 12.88
C LEU A 139 17.55 19.23 12.07
N HIS A 140 17.71 20.51 12.39
CA HIS A 140 18.68 21.36 11.71
C HIS A 140 20.11 20.82 11.85
N ILE A 141 20.53 20.45 13.06
CA ILE A 141 21.85 19.82 13.30
C ILE A 141 21.95 18.48 12.57
N TRP A 142 20.92 17.65 12.64
CA TRP A 142 20.90 16.36 11.95
C TRP A 142 21.11 16.51 10.43
N LEU A 143 20.48 17.50 9.80
CA LEU A 143 20.65 17.80 8.38
C LEU A 143 22.05 18.26 8.01
N HIS A 144 22.81 18.84 8.95
CA HIS A 144 24.22 19.24 8.77
C HIS A 144 25.23 18.16 9.18
N SER A 145 24.74 17.00 9.69
CA SER A 145 25.59 15.84 9.95
C SER A 145 26.13 15.26 8.65
N PRO A 146 27.26 14.53 8.67
CA PRO A 146 27.76 13.82 7.49
C PRO A 146 26.70 12.96 6.84
N GLN A 147 26.57 12.98 5.50
CA GLN A 147 25.55 12.22 4.76
C GLN A 147 25.56 10.75 5.13
N ALA A 148 26.74 10.13 5.23
CA ALA A 148 26.84 8.71 5.59
C ALA A 148 26.22 8.36 6.96
N GLN A 149 26.25 9.28 7.93
CA GLN A 149 25.61 9.07 9.23
C GLN A 149 24.08 9.14 9.12
N ARG A 150 23.56 10.07 8.32
CA ARG A 150 22.13 10.17 8.05
C ARG A 150 21.62 8.93 7.31
N ASP A 151 22.35 8.49 6.29
CA ASP A 151 21.99 7.30 5.49
C ASP A 151 21.96 6.05 6.37
N ALA A 152 22.98 5.82 7.20
CA ALA A 152 23.01 4.70 8.12
C ALA A 152 21.86 4.73 9.15
N GLN A 153 21.45 5.91 9.58
CA GLN A 153 20.31 6.05 10.49
C GLN A 153 18.99 5.77 9.78
N VAL A 154 18.78 6.30 8.58
CA VAL A 154 17.58 6.06 7.75
C VAL A 154 17.48 4.58 7.38
N GLU A 155 18.59 3.97 6.95
CA GLU A 155 18.66 2.53 6.64
C GLU A 155 18.24 1.67 7.84
N ARG A 156 18.73 1.99 9.04
CA ARG A 156 18.33 1.28 10.27
C ARG A 156 16.83 1.41 10.56
N TRP A 157 16.23 2.59 10.33
CA TRP A 157 14.78 2.77 10.49
C TRP A 157 14.01 1.92 9.48
N LEU A 158 14.39 1.95 8.21
CA LEU A 158 13.74 1.17 7.15
C LEU A 158 13.92 -0.34 7.34
N ALA A 159 15.12 -0.79 7.73
CA ALA A 159 15.38 -2.19 8.02
C ALA A 159 14.50 -2.75 9.16
N SER A 160 14.10 -1.91 10.12
CA SER A 160 13.17 -2.32 11.17
C SER A 160 11.74 -2.62 10.66
N LEU A 161 11.39 -2.14 9.47
CA LEU A 161 10.11 -2.39 8.81
C LEU A 161 10.16 -3.59 7.83
N GLU A 162 11.35 -4.14 7.59
CA GLU A 162 11.56 -5.20 6.60
C GLU A 162 10.62 -6.42 6.82
N PRO A 163 10.44 -6.96 8.04
CA PRO A 163 9.52 -8.08 8.25
C PRO A 163 8.07 -7.75 7.87
N LEU A 164 7.63 -6.52 8.15
CA LEU A 164 6.32 -6.04 7.73
C LEU A 164 6.23 -5.99 6.21
N MET A 165 7.20 -5.36 5.55
CA MET A 165 7.16 -5.12 4.11
C MET A 165 7.27 -6.41 3.30
N GLN A 166 8.14 -7.35 3.69
CA GLN A 166 8.23 -8.66 3.04
C GLN A 166 6.91 -9.42 3.13
N THR A 167 6.27 -9.40 4.32
CA THR A 167 4.97 -10.05 4.52
C THR A 167 3.88 -9.39 3.68
N LEU A 168 3.82 -8.06 3.72
CA LEU A 168 2.80 -7.29 3.03
C LEU A 168 2.93 -7.44 1.51
N THR A 169 4.14 -7.34 0.98
CA THR A 169 4.41 -7.54 -0.45
C THR A 169 3.95 -8.91 -0.92
N LEU A 170 4.34 -9.98 -0.19
CA LEU A 170 3.92 -11.34 -0.54
C LEU A 170 2.38 -11.49 -0.56
N ILE A 171 1.70 -10.96 0.45
CA ILE A 171 0.24 -11.03 0.54
C ILE A 171 -0.42 -10.22 -0.59
N LEU A 172 0.02 -8.99 -0.81
CA LEU A 172 -0.55 -8.14 -1.86
C LEU A 172 -0.30 -8.70 -3.26
N ASP A 173 0.87 -9.29 -3.51
CA ASP A 173 1.15 -9.96 -4.79
C ASP A 173 0.23 -11.15 -5.01
N LEU A 174 -0.02 -11.97 -3.99
CA LEU A 174 -0.96 -13.08 -4.07
C LEU A 174 -2.39 -12.61 -4.35
N ILE A 175 -2.84 -11.55 -3.69
CA ILE A 175 -4.17 -10.99 -3.92
C ILE A 175 -4.24 -10.37 -5.32
N ARG A 176 -3.28 -9.54 -5.72
CA ARG A 176 -3.24 -8.89 -7.04
C ARG A 176 -3.24 -9.88 -8.21
N ASN A 177 -2.67 -11.06 -7.99
CA ASN A 177 -2.58 -12.13 -9.00
C ASN A 177 -3.68 -13.20 -8.86
N SER A 178 -4.63 -13.03 -7.94
CA SER A 178 -5.71 -13.99 -7.74
C SER A 178 -6.81 -13.92 -8.82
N ALA A 179 -6.85 -12.83 -9.59
CA ALA A 179 -7.81 -12.64 -10.66
C ALA A 179 -7.16 -12.04 -11.91
N ILE A 180 -7.73 -12.36 -13.07
CA ILE A 180 -7.35 -11.80 -14.37
C ILE A 180 -8.22 -10.61 -14.72
N PHE A 181 -7.65 -9.64 -15.44
CA PHE A 181 -8.42 -8.53 -15.99
C PHE A 181 -9.39 -9.01 -17.05
N ARG A 182 -10.65 -8.58 -16.94
CA ARG A 182 -11.72 -8.82 -17.91
C ARG A 182 -12.20 -7.50 -18.47
N LYS A 183 -12.47 -7.46 -19.78
CA LYS A 183 -13.08 -6.30 -20.42
C LYS A 183 -14.49 -6.10 -19.89
N GLN A 184 -14.82 -4.88 -19.56
CA GLN A 184 -16.13 -4.43 -19.10
C GLN A 184 -16.52 -3.16 -19.84
N THR A 185 -17.83 -2.89 -19.87
CA THR A 185 -18.37 -1.66 -20.48
C THR A 185 -19.29 -0.98 -19.46
N SER A 186 -19.05 0.29 -19.15
CA SER A 186 -20.00 1.12 -18.41
C SER A 186 -21.00 1.80 -19.36
N LEU A 187 -22.20 2.02 -18.88
CA LEU A 187 -23.24 2.77 -19.60
C LEU A 187 -23.46 4.13 -18.92
N ASN A 188 -23.35 5.21 -19.67
CA ASN A 188 -23.45 6.58 -19.15
C ASN A 188 -22.57 6.81 -17.92
N GLY A 189 -21.35 6.25 -17.94
CA GLY A 189 -20.38 6.35 -16.85
C GLY A 189 -20.72 5.55 -15.59
N PHE A 190 -21.68 4.64 -15.65
CA PHE A 190 -22.04 3.82 -14.50
C PHE A 190 -21.84 2.33 -14.80
N PHE A 191 -21.23 1.63 -13.83
CA PHE A 191 -21.07 0.18 -13.85
C PHE A 191 -21.32 -0.36 -12.44
N GLN A 192 -21.98 -1.50 -12.33
CA GLN A 192 -22.26 -2.18 -11.07
C GLN A 192 -22.11 -3.67 -11.26
N ASP A 193 -21.49 -4.33 -10.27
CA ASP A 193 -21.33 -5.79 -10.28
C ASP A 193 -21.23 -6.33 -8.85
N ASN A 194 -21.22 -7.66 -8.73
CA ASN A 194 -20.94 -8.35 -7.48
C ASN A 194 -19.43 -8.61 -7.37
N GLY A 195 -18.89 -8.37 -6.20
CA GLY A 195 -17.49 -8.66 -5.85
C GLY A 195 -17.43 -9.70 -4.75
N ASP A 196 -18.07 -10.86 -4.98
CA ASP A 196 -18.16 -11.92 -3.98
C ASP A 196 -16.74 -12.36 -3.56
N ASP A 197 -16.46 -12.23 -2.25
CA ASP A 197 -15.18 -12.56 -1.61
C ASP A 197 -13.95 -11.78 -2.10
N ALA A 198 -14.11 -10.74 -2.92
CA ALA A 198 -12.99 -9.89 -3.35
C ALA A 198 -12.57 -8.93 -2.23
N ASP A 199 -11.26 -8.82 -2.03
CA ASP A 199 -10.65 -7.87 -1.11
C ASP A 199 -10.25 -6.57 -1.84
N LEU A 200 -9.97 -6.64 -3.17
CA LEU A 200 -9.39 -5.58 -3.97
C LEU A 200 -9.98 -5.53 -5.38
N LEU A 201 -10.43 -4.36 -5.81
CA LEU A 201 -10.72 -4.08 -7.21
C LEU A 201 -9.49 -3.47 -7.89
N ARG A 202 -9.15 -3.98 -9.08
CA ARG A 202 -8.11 -3.43 -9.94
C ARG A 202 -8.74 -3.05 -11.27
N LEU A 203 -8.67 -1.76 -11.62
CA LEU A 203 -9.29 -1.20 -12.81
C LEU A 203 -8.23 -0.56 -13.70
N ARG A 204 -8.23 -0.91 -14.99
CA ARG A 204 -7.42 -0.24 -16.00
C ARG A 204 -8.30 0.59 -16.90
N LEU A 205 -7.97 1.86 -17.01
CA LEU A 205 -8.66 2.83 -17.85
C LEU A 205 -7.66 3.46 -18.81
N ALA A 206 -8.08 3.65 -20.04
CA ALA A 206 -7.29 4.38 -21.03
C ALA A 206 -7.06 5.83 -20.57
N LEU A 207 -5.83 6.31 -20.66
CA LEU A 207 -5.47 7.66 -20.20
C LEU A 207 -6.15 8.76 -21.05
N ASP A 208 -6.37 8.49 -22.33
CA ASP A 208 -7.02 9.41 -23.27
C ASP A 208 -8.53 9.57 -23.01
N ALA A 209 -9.14 8.67 -22.22
CA ALA A 209 -10.52 8.83 -21.78
C ALA A 209 -10.74 10.08 -20.92
N GLN A 210 -9.69 10.63 -20.29
CA GLN A 210 -9.73 11.81 -19.40
C GLN A 210 -10.79 11.69 -18.29
N LEU A 211 -10.99 10.47 -17.79
CA LEU A 211 -11.94 10.13 -16.75
C LEU A 211 -11.22 9.48 -15.57
N TYR A 212 -11.86 9.52 -14.40
CA TYR A 212 -11.42 8.79 -13.22
C TYR A 212 -12.57 8.01 -12.58
N PRO A 213 -12.32 6.83 -11.99
CA PRO A 213 -13.34 6.06 -11.32
C PRO A 213 -13.57 6.55 -9.89
N GLN A 214 -14.81 6.79 -9.53
CA GLN A 214 -15.28 6.89 -8.16
C GLN A 214 -15.95 5.56 -7.80
N ILE A 215 -15.34 4.82 -6.86
CA ILE A 215 -15.78 3.48 -6.51
C ILE A 215 -16.43 3.51 -5.14
N SER A 216 -17.60 2.90 -5.04
CA SER A 216 -18.29 2.62 -3.77
C SER A 216 -18.55 1.13 -3.68
N GLY A 217 -18.22 0.53 -2.54
CA GLY A 217 -18.42 -0.89 -2.30
C GLY A 217 -18.97 -1.15 -0.90
N HIS A 218 -19.84 -2.12 -0.79
CA HIS A 218 -20.32 -2.63 0.49
C HIS A 218 -20.56 -4.12 0.39
N LYS A 219 -19.84 -4.89 1.23
CA LYS A 219 -19.93 -6.36 1.25
C LYS A 219 -19.63 -6.97 -0.13
N SER A 220 -20.64 -7.62 -0.73
CA SER A 220 -20.53 -8.35 -1.98
C SER A 220 -20.85 -7.54 -3.24
N ARG A 221 -21.18 -6.25 -3.11
CA ARG A 221 -21.55 -5.39 -4.24
C ARG A 221 -20.67 -4.16 -4.32
N PHE A 222 -20.36 -3.73 -5.53
CA PHE A 222 -19.68 -2.46 -5.78
C PHE A 222 -20.29 -1.75 -6.99
N ALA A 223 -20.15 -0.44 -6.99
CA ALA A 223 -20.52 0.41 -8.10
C ALA A 223 -19.34 1.34 -8.46
N ILE A 224 -19.15 1.54 -9.75
CA ILE A 224 -18.13 2.42 -10.30
C ILE A 224 -18.85 3.53 -11.05
N ARG A 225 -18.55 4.78 -10.71
CA ARG A 225 -18.98 5.95 -11.47
C ARG A 225 -17.75 6.60 -12.08
N PHE A 226 -17.72 6.72 -13.39
CA PHE A 226 -16.68 7.45 -14.10
C PHE A 226 -17.04 8.91 -14.18
N LEU A 227 -16.11 9.77 -13.75
CA LEU A 227 -16.27 11.22 -13.72
C LEU A 227 -15.18 11.86 -14.58
N PRO A 228 -15.50 12.97 -15.29
CA PRO A 228 -14.52 13.67 -16.09
C PRO A 228 -13.50 14.40 -15.21
N LEU A 229 -12.24 14.47 -15.66
CA LEU A 229 -11.20 15.27 -15.01
C LEU A 229 -11.54 16.76 -15.06
N ASP A 230 -12.06 17.22 -16.22
CA ASP A 230 -12.63 18.55 -16.34
C ASP A 230 -14.12 18.50 -15.95
N SER A 231 -14.43 19.02 -14.77
CA SER A 231 -15.80 19.03 -14.22
C SER A 231 -16.75 19.97 -14.94
N GLU A 232 -16.25 20.96 -15.70
CA GLU A 232 -17.07 21.98 -16.37
C GLU A 232 -17.37 21.59 -17.82
N ASN A 233 -16.36 21.09 -18.57
CA ASN A 233 -16.48 20.81 -20.00
C ASN A 233 -16.34 19.34 -20.35
N GLY A 234 -15.94 18.51 -19.41
CA GLY A 234 -15.75 17.09 -19.62
C GLY A 234 -17.08 16.36 -19.80
N THR A 235 -17.10 15.41 -20.70
CA THR A 235 -18.27 14.56 -20.95
C THR A 235 -17.95 13.10 -20.67
N VAL A 236 -18.95 12.36 -20.25
CA VAL A 236 -18.87 10.92 -20.07
C VAL A 236 -19.55 10.26 -21.27
N PRO A 237 -18.86 9.37 -22.01
CA PRO A 237 -19.45 8.71 -23.16
C PRO A 237 -20.59 7.79 -22.74
N GLU A 238 -21.55 7.57 -23.64
CA GLU A 238 -22.64 6.63 -23.42
C GLU A 238 -22.12 5.21 -23.13
N ARG A 239 -21.04 4.80 -23.81
CA ARG A 239 -20.34 3.52 -23.60
C ARG A 239 -18.86 3.78 -23.38
N LEU A 240 -18.33 3.26 -22.25
CA LEU A 240 -16.91 3.33 -21.93
C LEU A 240 -16.38 1.94 -21.62
N ASP A 241 -15.41 1.49 -22.41
CA ASP A 241 -14.74 0.22 -22.18
C ASP A 241 -13.57 0.40 -21.21
N PHE A 242 -13.42 -0.55 -20.30
CA PHE A 242 -12.35 -0.62 -19.33
C PHE A 242 -12.04 -2.07 -18.95
N GLU A 243 -10.96 -2.31 -18.25
CA GLU A 243 -10.63 -3.64 -17.75
C GLU A 243 -10.76 -3.67 -16.22
N LEU A 244 -11.34 -4.74 -15.70
CA LEU A 244 -11.58 -4.94 -14.27
C LEU A 244 -11.12 -6.33 -13.83
N ALA A 245 -10.44 -6.38 -12.66
CA ALA A 245 -10.15 -7.60 -11.92
C ALA A 245 -10.68 -7.47 -10.49
N CYS A 246 -11.43 -8.47 -10.03
CA CYS A 246 -11.92 -8.59 -8.65
C CYS A 246 -11.03 -9.61 -7.92
N CYS A 247 -10.10 -9.12 -7.07
CA CYS A 247 -9.04 -9.89 -6.43
C CYS A 247 -9.32 -10.16 -4.96
#